data_46f390c931d9b44003d58a88ffee082d
#
_entry.id   46f390c931d9b44003d58a88ffee082d
#
_cell.length_a   1.000
_cell.length_b   1.000
_cell.length_c   1.000
_cell.angle_alpha   90.00
_cell.angle_beta   90.00
_cell.angle_gamma   90.00
#
_symmetry.space_group_name_H-M   'P 1'
#
loop_
_entity.id
_entity.type
_entity.pdbx_description
1 polymer ?
#
loop_
_entity_poly.entity_id
_entity_poly.type
_entity_poly.pdbx_seq_one_letter_code
_entity_poly.pdbx_strand_id
1 'polypeptide(L)'
;MKTKSQNKIEELGSRSAQVVPTNTNTEAQSAAAPVEKKDNRLPIDSEVRKQNRMLPTPKVLNLLLSTLPDAYKLAEVVGKWVWVQFKEQPAAEIRQQLAQLGFHWNRERQAWQHPCGKFSLSSAGDPHEKYSAYKPAFIRRKAKTEAAEAVAA
;
A
#
# COMPACT_ATOMS: atom_id res chain seq x y z
N MET A 1 -32.84 48.95 4.39
CA MET A 1 -33.92 48.58 5.32
C MET A 1 -33.45 47.31 6.01
N LYS A 2 -32.83 47.38 7.23
CA LYS A 2 -33.37 47.25 8.57
C LYS A 2 -34.29 46.03 8.65
N THR A 3 -34.01 45.02 9.48
CA THR A 3 -33.92 44.92 10.95
C THR A 3 -33.37 43.53 11.29
N LYS A 4 -32.41 43.22 12.09
CA LYS A 4 -32.19 43.28 13.54
C LYS A 4 -33.36 42.72 14.37
N SER A 5 -33.16 41.53 14.98
CA SER A 5 -33.71 41.23 16.29
C SER A 5 -32.88 40.21 17.03
N GLN A 6 -32.35 40.67 18.13
CA GLN A 6 -31.82 39.96 19.28
C GLN A 6 -32.97 39.59 20.21
N ASN A 7 -32.83 38.52 20.96
CA ASN A 7 -33.23 38.40 22.38
C ASN A 7 -32.70 37.08 22.91
N LYS A 8 -31.89 37.11 23.89
CA LYS A 8 -31.86 37.45 25.33
C LYS A 8 -32.19 36.23 26.20
N ILE A 9 -31.20 35.75 26.82
CA ILE A 9 -30.77 35.41 28.18
C ILE A 9 -31.93 35.32 29.21
N GLU A 10 -31.81 34.31 30.07
CA GLU A 10 -31.95 34.25 31.54
C GLU A 10 -32.36 32.86 31.95
N GLU A 11 -31.77 32.21 32.81
CA GLU A 11 -31.06 32.29 34.08
C GLU A 11 -31.76 31.39 35.13
N LEU A 12 -30.91 30.72 35.92
CA LEU A 12 -31.05 30.32 37.31
C LEU A 12 -31.89 29.12 37.74
N GLY A 13 -31.17 28.29 38.54
CA GLY A 13 -31.69 27.46 39.58
C GLY A 13 -30.90 26.16 39.79
N SER A 14 -29.83 26.10 40.40
CA SER A 14 -29.34 26.05 41.78
C SER A 14 -29.82 24.85 42.60
N ARG A 15 -28.79 24.12 43.13
CA ARG A 15 -28.76 23.25 44.35
C ARG A 15 -29.36 21.83 44.20
N SER A 16 -28.69 20.78 44.61
CA SER A 16 -28.06 20.45 45.88
C SER A 16 -27.33 19.12 45.78
N ALA A 17 -26.14 19.07 46.16
CA ALA A 17 -25.35 18.35 47.15
C ALA A 17 -25.76 16.92 47.55
N GLN A 18 -24.66 16.12 47.67
CA GLN A 18 -24.45 14.89 48.52
C GLN A 18 -25.06 13.62 47.92
N VAL A 19 -24.32 12.51 47.86
CA VAL A 19 -23.49 11.82 48.85
C VAL A 19 -22.59 10.85 48.14
N VAL A 20 -21.32 10.75 48.56
CA VAL A 20 -20.40 9.64 48.28
C VAL A 20 -20.80 8.46 49.13
N PRO A 21 -20.68 7.24 48.64
CA PRO A 21 -19.93 6.28 49.39
C PRO A 21 -18.80 5.63 48.60
N THR A 22 -17.60 5.82 49.08
CA THR A 22 -16.48 4.89 49.04
C THR A 22 -16.96 3.46 49.08
N ASN A 23 -16.58 2.70 48.06
CA ASN A 23 -16.39 1.27 48.25
C ASN A 23 -15.12 0.86 47.52
N THR A 24 -14.08 0.77 48.32
CA THR A 24 -12.94 -0.11 48.17
C THR A 24 -13.41 -1.50 47.78
N ASN A 25 -13.02 -1.99 46.65
CA ASN A 25 -12.79 -3.40 46.49
C ASN A 25 -11.64 -3.64 45.54
N THR A 26 -10.58 -3.96 46.13
CA THR A 26 -9.38 -4.72 45.91
C THR A 26 -9.48 -5.72 44.76
N GLU A 27 -8.40 -5.68 43.95
CA GLU A 27 -7.76 -6.78 43.23
C GLU A 27 -8.59 -7.64 42.26
N ALA A 28 -8.35 -7.37 40.98
CA ALA A 28 -7.92 -8.43 40.09
C ALA A 28 -7.08 -7.77 38.97
N GLN A 29 -5.80 -7.61 39.22
CA GLN A 29 -4.79 -7.47 38.22
C GLN A 29 -4.76 -8.74 37.35
N SER A 30 -5.50 -8.77 36.28
CA SER A 30 -5.18 -9.61 35.15
C SER A 30 -4.28 -8.79 34.24
N ALA A 31 -3.00 -8.84 34.53
CA ALA A 31 -1.94 -8.44 33.60
C ALA A 31 -2.03 -9.37 32.38
N ALA A 32 -2.83 -9.00 31.40
CA ALA A 32 -2.67 -9.50 30.06
C ALA A 32 -1.31 -9.00 29.57
N ALA A 33 -0.30 -9.86 29.64
CA ALA A 33 0.98 -9.64 28.98
C ALA A 33 0.71 -9.20 27.54
N PRO A 34 1.43 -8.20 27.00
CA PRO A 34 1.32 -7.84 25.61
C PRO A 34 1.68 -9.08 24.82
N VAL A 35 0.70 -9.63 24.11
CA VAL A 35 0.92 -10.68 23.11
C VAL A 35 1.82 -10.07 22.08
N GLU A 36 3.13 -10.30 22.18
CA GLU A 36 4.08 -10.01 21.14
C GLU A 36 3.59 -10.73 19.89
N LYS A 37 2.93 -10.00 19.01
CA LYS A 37 2.64 -10.48 17.67
C LYS A 37 4.00 -10.68 17.02
N LYS A 38 4.50 -11.92 17.07
CA LYS A 38 5.70 -12.31 16.34
C LYS A 38 5.50 -11.86 14.89
N ASP A 39 6.18 -10.80 14.51
CA ASP A 39 6.15 -10.30 13.15
C ASP A 39 6.92 -11.32 12.29
N ASN A 40 6.19 -12.23 11.67
CA ASN A 40 6.73 -13.27 10.77
C ASN A 40 7.24 -12.67 9.45
N ARG A 41 7.48 -11.36 9.41
CA ARG A 41 8.07 -10.71 8.25
C ARG A 41 9.56 -10.95 8.25
N LEU A 42 10.06 -11.41 7.13
CA LEU A 42 11.49 -11.51 6.90
C LEU A 42 12.14 -10.12 6.89
N PRO A 43 13.37 -9.96 7.36
CA PRO A 43 14.04 -8.67 7.45
C PRO A 43 14.22 -8.04 6.06
N ILE A 44 14.13 -6.72 6.01
CA ILE A 44 14.25 -5.91 4.79
C ILE A 44 15.26 -4.80 5.07
N ASP A 45 16.20 -4.60 4.14
CA ASP A 45 17.09 -3.44 4.16
C ASP A 45 16.31 -2.19 3.72
N SER A 46 16.12 -1.25 4.66
CA SER A 46 15.33 -0.05 4.45
C SER A 46 15.98 0.95 3.49
N GLU A 47 17.31 1.02 3.48
CA GLU A 47 18.02 1.95 2.60
C GLU A 47 18.02 1.48 1.15
N VAL A 48 18.30 0.20 0.91
CA VAL A 48 18.20 -0.40 -0.42
C VAL A 48 16.76 -0.30 -0.94
N ARG A 49 15.77 -0.55 -0.09
CA ARG A 49 14.36 -0.38 -0.44
C ARG A 49 14.03 1.05 -0.84
N LYS A 50 14.51 2.04 -0.11
CA LYS A 50 14.34 3.45 -0.42
C LYS A 50 14.90 3.81 -1.79
N GLN A 51 16.14 3.38 -2.07
CA GLN A 51 16.79 3.60 -3.34
C GLN A 51 16.02 2.94 -4.50
N ASN A 52 15.59 1.69 -4.32
CA ASN A 52 14.81 0.97 -5.31
C ASN A 52 13.50 1.69 -5.64
N ARG A 53 12.80 2.27 -4.65
CA ARG A 53 11.55 3.02 -4.87
C ARG A 53 11.71 4.26 -5.75
N MET A 54 12.92 4.79 -5.86
CA MET A 54 13.24 5.94 -6.72
C MET A 54 13.58 5.56 -8.16
N LEU A 55 13.74 4.27 -8.45
CA LEU A 55 14.10 3.81 -9.78
C LEU A 55 12.98 4.10 -10.81
N PRO A 56 13.33 4.49 -12.04
CA PRO A 56 12.35 4.65 -13.10
C PRO A 56 11.80 3.30 -13.59
N THR A 57 10.60 3.31 -14.17
CA THR A 57 9.88 2.12 -14.63
C THR A 57 10.73 1.10 -15.39
N PRO A 58 11.57 1.46 -16.40
CA PRO A 58 12.39 0.48 -17.11
C PRO A 58 13.40 -0.24 -16.23
N LYS A 59 14.01 0.46 -15.28
CA LYS A 59 14.96 -0.15 -14.33
C LYS A 59 14.27 -1.09 -13.36
N VAL A 60 13.07 -0.72 -12.88
CA VAL A 60 12.25 -1.59 -12.02
C VAL A 60 11.85 -2.87 -12.75
N LEU A 61 11.44 -2.77 -14.00
CA LEU A 61 11.08 -3.94 -14.83
C LEU A 61 12.28 -4.87 -15.06
N ASN A 62 13.46 -4.31 -15.35
CA ASN A 62 14.67 -5.11 -15.50
C ASN A 62 15.07 -5.80 -14.19
N LEU A 63 15.01 -5.07 -13.07
CA LEU A 63 15.31 -5.60 -11.76
C LEU A 63 14.31 -6.69 -11.35
N LEU A 64 13.02 -6.49 -11.59
CA LEU A 64 11.98 -7.48 -11.35
C LEU A 64 12.19 -8.73 -12.21
N LEU A 65 12.57 -8.57 -13.48
CA LEU A 65 12.84 -9.67 -14.39
C LEU A 65 14.05 -10.52 -13.95
N SER A 66 15.11 -9.87 -13.47
CA SER A 66 16.33 -10.56 -13.02
C SER A 66 16.14 -11.26 -11.67
N THR A 67 15.35 -10.68 -10.76
CA THR A 67 15.20 -11.20 -9.40
C THR A 67 13.99 -12.15 -9.28
N LEU A 68 12.88 -11.80 -9.89
CA LEU A 68 11.60 -12.51 -9.79
C LEU A 68 10.94 -12.66 -11.18
N PRO A 69 11.45 -13.54 -12.05
CA PRO A 69 10.95 -13.69 -13.41
C PRO A 69 9.46 -14.09 -13.48
N ASP A 70 8.97 -14.84 -12.52
CA ASP A 70 7.56 -15.24 -12.48
C ASP A 70 6.64 -14.05 -12.09
N ALA A 71 7.07 -13.23 -11.15
CA ALA A 71 6.38 -11.99 -10.83
C ALA A 71 6.39 -11.00 -12.01
N TYR A 72 7.48 -10.96 -12.78
CA TYR A 72 7.55 -10.16 -14.00
C TYR A 72 6.52 -10.56 -15.06
N LYS A 73 6.21 -11.86 -15.19
CA LYS A 73 5.16 -12.33 -16.12
C LYS A 73 3.76 -11.80 -15.75
N LEU A 74 3.56 -11.53 -14.47
CA LEU A 74 2.31 -10.98 -13.91
C LEU A 74 2.33 -9.45 -13.85
N ALA A 75 3.47 -8.82 -14.16
CA ALA A 75 3.62 -7.38 -14.05
C ALA A 75 2.80 -6.66 -15.11
N GLU A 76 2.21 -5.55 -14.68
CA GLU A 76 1.49 -4.61 -15.50
C GLU A 76 2.00 -3.19 -15.18
N VAL A 77 2.18 -2.39 -16.21
CA VAL A 77 2.51 -0.98 -16.05
C VAL A 77 1.23 -0.17 -16.21
N VAL A 78 0.84 0.55 -15.17
CA VAL A 78 -0.33 1.43 -15.15
C VAL A 78 0.15 2.86 -15.03
N GLY A 79 0.09 3.61 -16.11
CA GLY A 79 0.72 4.93 -16.22
C GLY A 79 2.23 4.85 -16.05
N LYS A 80 2.74 5.24 -14.88
CA LYS A 80 4.17 5.20 -14.54
C LYS A 80 4.51 4.17 -13.45
N TRP A 81 3.52 3.54 -12.86
CA TRP A 81 3.66 2.59 -11.78
C TRP A 81 3.73 1.16 -12.31
N VAL A 82 4.49 0.31 -11.63
CA VAL A 82 4.52 -1.14 -11.92
C VAL A 82 3.67 -1.85 -10.88
N TRP A 83 2.73 -2.64 -11.34
CA TRP A 83 1.82 -3.43 -10.52
C TRP A 83 2.08 -4.91 -10.76
N VAL A 84 1.96 -5.71 -9.71
CA VAL A 84 2.03 -7.18 -9.79
C VAL A 84 0.85 -7.74 -9.00
N GLN A 85 0.00 -8.50 -9.68
CA GLN A 85 -1.14 -9.17 -9.07
C GLN A 85 -0.94 -10.67 -9.09
N PHE A 86 -1.02 -11.28 -7.92
CA PHE A 86 -1.00 -12.73 -7.77
C PHE A 86 -2.44 -13.21 -7.56
N LYS A 87 -2.76 -14.38 -8.09
CA LYS A 87 -4.07 -15.02 -7.87
C LYS A 87 -4.25 -15.44 -6.41
N GLU A 88 -3.15 -15.89 -5.80
CA GLU A 88 -3.08 -16.32 -4.40
C GLU A 88 -1.98 -15.56 -3.68
N GLN A 89 -1.99 -15.63 -2.36
CA GLN A 89 -0.94 -14.96 -1.57
C GLN A 89 0.42 -15.63 -1.85
N PRO A 90 1.42 -14.88 -2.33
CA PRO A 90 2.73 -15.45 -2.60
C PRO A 90 3.47 -15.82 -1.32
N ALA A 91 4.45 -16.73 -1.44
CA ALA A 91 5.30 -17.18 -0.34
C ALA A 91 5.98 -16.00 0.38
N ALA A 92 6.41 -16.22 1.63
CA ALA A 92 6.99 -15.16 2.47
C ALA A 92 8.25 -14.55 1.83
N GLU A 93 9.07 -15.37 1.19
CA GLU A 93 10.30 -14.99 0.50
C GLU A 93 10.01 -14.08 -0.70
N ILE A 94 9.00 -14.42 -1.50
CA ILE A 94 8.58 -13.59 -2.65
C ILE A 94 8.06 -12.23 -2.16
N ARG A 95 7.29 -12.22 -1.08
CA ARG A 95 6.79 -10.98 -0.46
C ARG A 95 7.93 -10.11 0.07
N GLN A 96 8.94 -10.72 0.70
CA GLN A 96 10.13 -10.03 1.17
C GLN A 96 10.91 -9.43 -0.02
N GLN A 97 11.17 -10.22 -1.06
CA GLN A 97 11.89 -9.76 -2.24
C GLN A 97 11.16 -8.61 -2.93
N LEU A 98 9.84 -8.71 -3.12
CA LEU A 98 9.03 -7.60 -3.64
C LEU A 98 9.15 -6.35 -2.76
N ALA A 99 9.07 -6.51 -1.44
CA ALA A 99 9.22 -5.41 -0.52
C ALA A 99 10.63 -4.80 -0.57
N GLN A 100 11.68 -5.63 -0.71
CA GLN A 100 13.07 -5.20 -0.87
C GLN A 100 13.26 -4.44 -2.19
N LEU A 101 12.62 -4.87 -3.28
CA LEU A 101 12.60 -4.19 -4.57
C LEU A 101 11.84 -2.84 -4.54
N GLY A 102 11.17 -2.51 -3.44
CA GLY A 102 10.46 -1.24 -3.27
C GLY A 102 8.95 -1.31 -3.46
N PHE A 103 8.41 -2.49 -3.76
CA PHE A 103 6.97 -2.67 -3.85
C PHE A 103 6.30 -2.54 -2.49
N HIS A 104 5.03 -2.16 -2.49
CA HIS A 104 4.14 -2.20 -1.33
C HIS A 104 2.82 -2.87 -1.70
N TRP A 105 2.20 -3.54 -0.74
CA TRP A 105 0.91 -4.16 -0.91
C TRP A 105 -0.22 -3.13 -0.75
N ASN A 106 -1.07 -3.03 -1.75
CA ASN A 106 -2.30 -2.24 -1.69
C ASN A 106 -3.48 -3.19 -1.48
N ARG A 107 -4.17 -3.02 -0.34
CA ARG A 107 -5.29 -3.89 0.04
C ARG A 107 -6.55 -3.66 -0.79
N GLU A 108 -6.82 -2.42 -1.18
CA GLU A 108 -8.00 -2.07 -1.97
C GLU A 108 -7.91 -2.65 -3.38
N ARG A 109 -6.70 -2.60 -3.96
CA ARG A 109 -6.45 -3.04 -5.34
C ARG A 109 -5.93 -4.46 -5.45
N GLN A 110 -5.69 -5.13 -4.32
CA GLN A 110 -5.16 -6.49 -4.25
C GLN A 110 -3.90 -6.67 -5.13
N ALA A 111 -3.02 -5.69 -5.11
CA ALA A 111 -1.84 -5.63 -5.95
C ALA A 111 -0.60 -5.13 -5.20
N TRP A 112 0.55 -5.66 -5.57
CA TRP A 112 1.84 -5.10 -5.23
C TRP A 112 2.15 -3.96 -6.18
N GLN A 113 2.44 -2.78 -5.64
CA GLN A 113 2.62 -1.55 -6.42
C GLN A 113 3.99 -0.95 -6.17
N HIS A 114 4.66 -0.54 -7.26
CA HIS A 114 5.93 0.18 -7.21
C HIS A 114 5.76 1.59 -7.77
N PRO A 115 6.15 2.65 -7.04
CA PRO A 115 5.90 4.04 -7.42
C PRO A 115 6.78 4.56 -8.54
N CYS A 116 7.89 3.87 -8.86
CA CYS A 116 8.83 4.24 -9.91
C CYS A 116 9.31 5.71 -9.81
N GLY A 117 9.65 6.16 -8.60
CA GLY A 117 10.06 7.53 -8.30
C GLY A 117 8.93 8.57 -8.37
N LYS A 118 7.68 8.13 -8.57
CA LYS A 118 6.51 9.01 -8.61
C LYS A 118 5.59 8.73 -7.43
N PHE A 119 5.74 9.53 -6.41
CA PHE A 119 4.87 9.49 -5.24
C PHE A 119 3.71 10.47 -5.47
N SER A 120 2.51 9.95 -5.57
CA SER A 120 1.30 10.76 -5.60
C SER A 120 0.44 10.41 -4.38
N LEU A 121 -0.30 11.38 -3.90
CA LEU A 121 -1.38 11.12 -2.96
C LEU A 121 -2.39 10.18 -3.62
N SER A 122 -3.07 9.37 -2.80
CA SER A 122 -4.10 8.44 -3.25
C SER A 122 -5.03 9.12 -4.26
N SER A 123 -5.12 8.57 -5.47
CA SER A 123 -6.13 9.00 -6.43
C SER A 123 -7.44 8.28 -6.15
N ALA A 124 -8.52 9.03 -6.05
CA ALA A 124 -9.85 8.44 -6.05
C ALA A 124 -10.14 7.78 -7.41
N GLY A 125 -10.79 6.62 -7.39
CA GLY A 125 -11.17 5.85 -8.59
C GLY A 125 -10.11 4.85 -9.05
N ASP A 126 -10.47 4.12 -10.11
CA ASP A 126 -9.58 3.12 -10.70
C ASP A 126 -8.53 3.78 -11.60
N PRO A 127 -7.24 3.56 -11.32
CA PRO A 127 -6.17 4.08 -12.19
C PRO A 127 -6.20 3.51 -13.62
N HIS A 128 -6.80 2.34 -13.86
CA HIS A 128 -6.92 1.78 -15.20
C HIS A 128 -7.87 2.58 -16.10
N GLU A 129 -8.87 3.25 -15.51
CA GLU A 129 -9.75 4.16 -16.26
C GLU A 129 -9.02 5.46 -16.65
N LYS A 130 -8.07 5.87 -15.83
CA LYS A 130 -7.40 7.15 -15.95
C LYS A 130 -6.10 7.09 -16.73
N TYR A 131 -5.40 5.96 -16.67
CA TYR A 131 -4.08 5.78 -17.28
C TYR A 131 -4.06 4.56 -18.17
N SER A 132 -3.31 4.64 -19.27
CA SER A 132 -3.03 3.47 -20.11
C SER A 132 -2.27 2.40 -19.32
N ALA A 133 -2.66 1.15 -19.55
CA ALA A 133 -2.03 -0.01 -18.92
C ALA A 133 -1.50 -0.96 -20.00
N TYR A 134 -0.33 -1.57 -19.74
CA TYR A 134 0.25 -2.58 -20.63
C TYR A 134 1.06 -3.62 -19.84
N LYS A 135 1.16 -4.83 -20.42
CA LYS A 135 1.92 -5.94 -19.84
C LYS A 135 3.28 -6.08 -20.53
N PRO A 136 4.40 -5.74 -19.88
CA PRO A 136 5.73 -5.72 -20.49
C PRO A 136 6.18 -7.10 -20.99
N ALA A 137 5.76 -8.19 -20.35
CA ALA A 137 6.09 -9.55 -20.77
C ALA A 137 5.53 -9.89 -22.17
N PHE A 138 4.38 -9.36 -22.55
CA PHE A 138 3.79 -9.56 -23.86
C PHE A 138 4.55 -8.80 -24.95
N ILE A 139 4.93 -7.55 -24.69
CA ILE A 139 5.70 -6.73 -25.63
C ILE A 139 7.04 -7.38 -25.92
N ARG A 140 7.73 -7.88 -24.89
CA ARG A 140 9.03 -8.54 -25.04
C ARG A 140 8.92 -9.85 -25.84
N ARG A 141 7.86 -10.64 -25.65
CA ARG A 141 7.61 -11.85 -26.44
C ARG A 141 7.42 -11.51 -27.92
N LYS A 142 6.57 -10.52 -28.20
CA LYS A 142 6.29 -10.06 -29.57
C LYS A 142 7.57 -9.62 -30.28
N ALA A 143 8.37 -8.76 -29.66
CA ALA A 143 9.65 -8.30 -30.21
C ALA A 143 10.64 -9.45 -30.47
N LYS A 144 10.69 -10.48 -29.60
CA LYS A 144 11.54 -11.64 -29.77
C LYS A 144 11.08 -12.51 -30.96
N THR A 145 9.78 -12.65 -31.16
CA THR A 145 9.21 -13.44 -32.27
C THR A 145 9.46 -12.73 -33.60
N GLU A 146 9.21 -11.42 -33.68
CA GLU A 146 9.47 -10.62 -34.88
C GLU A 146 10.97 -10.62 -35.26
N ALA A 147 11.87 -10.54 -34.26
CA ALA A 147 13.31 -10.64 -34.50
C ALA A 147 13.76 -12.02 -34.99
N ALA A 148 13.13 -13.08 -34.50
CA ALA A 148 13.42 -14.45 -34.94
C ALA A 148 12.95 -14.71 -36.37
N GLU A 149 11.80 -14.20 -36.76
CA GLU A 149 11.26 -14.30 -38.13
C GLU A 149 12.12 -13.47 -39.12
N ALA A 150 12.60 -12.30 -38.72
CA ALA A 150 13.46 -11.45 -39.55
C ALA A 150 14.85 -12.06 -39.81
N VAL A 151 15.34 -12.96 -38.95
CA VAL A 151 16.63 -13.66 -39.14
C VAL A 151 16.45 -14.94 -39.99
N ALA A 152 15.23 -15.49 -40.06
CA ALA A 152 14.92 -16.72 -40.81
C ALA A 152 14.53 -16.45 -42.27
N ALA A 153 14.36 -15.20 -42.65
CA ALA A 153 14.05 -14.75 -44.04
C ALA A 153 15.30 -14.29 -44.75
#